data_684a878bbfcc5149ccd4200ceb0d458d
#
_entry.id   684a878bbfcc5149ccd4200ceb0d458d
#
_cell.length_a   1.000
_cell.length_b   1.000
_cell.length_c   1.000
_cell.angle_alpha   90.00
_cell.angle_beta   90.00
_cell.angle_gamma   90.00
#
_symmetry.space_group_name_H-M   'P 1'
#
loop_
_entity.id
_entity.type
_entity.pdbx_description
1 polymer ?
#
loop_
_entity_poly.entity_id
_entity_poly.type
_entity_poly.pdbx_seq_one_letter_code
_entity_poly.pdbx_strand_id
1 'polypeptide(L)'
;MKNIFPLFALFIIWTATSCSSNNNSKFSVQAEFDEQEYIWLSWVESGFLGGDPFYFTAIKAMKEITPEVKVRLFYGPQLSYNKEQMESRIYQKLLENNIDTSRVTLFYNEKGYGAIQDPGPIFLSNVKGEFAIADFKFIHPDKSSEAIDRNVAAKLNLPTISSNMISEGGAWQTNGKGTLLLVDAVELDRNKTMSKAKIEEEYKRVLGVTKIIWLKKGMKEEEWGKLNNGKYGIGTGGHIDEFCRFVTPTTVLLAEVNPADTAGNEISKESYHRMEENYQILKQSSTHDGEPFEIIRLPAGPLMTKKLFFRNLNKDEQSWFDNVTTDSVEFYLATGYMNFVIANKIVVTAKFWKEGLSDDFKILDEKAKRVLEKAFPDRKVVQIDCMPLHHDGAGLHCHSRNQPK
;
A
#
# COMPACT_ATOMS: atom_id res chain seq x y z
N MET A 1 4.44 91.38 13.27
CA MET A 1 4.58 90.56 12.11
C MET A 1 4.79 89.11 12.60
N LYS A 2 3.78 88.29 12.55
CA LYS A 2 3.83 86.87 13.01
C LYS A 2 3.91 85.97 11.78
N ASN A 3 5.03 85.27 11.64
CA ASN A 3 5.20 84.26 10.60
C ASN A 3 4.52 82.96 11.04
N ILE A 4 3.57 82.49 10.24
CA ILE A 4 2.90 81.17 10.35
C ILE A 4 3.51 80.26 9.30
N PHE A 5 4.22 79.20 9.76
CA PHE A 5 4.64 78.07 8.91
C PHE A 5 3.55 76.98 8.89
N PRO A 6 3.16 76.46 7.74
CA PRO A 6 2.25 75.30 7.71
C PRO A 6 3.07 74.00 7.83
N LEU A 7 2.63 73.16 8.77
CA LEU A 7 3.08 71.78 8.96
C LEU A 7 2.48 70.92 7.84
N PHE A 8 3.32 70.39 6.94
CA PHE A 8 2.90 69.31 6.02
C PHE A 8 3.02 67.99 6.72
N ALA A 9 1.88 67.34 7.01
CA ALA A 9 1.83 65.98 7.49
C ALA A 9 1.91 65.03 6.29
N LEU A 10 3.02 64.31 6.21
CA LEU A 10 3.22 63.23 5.20
C LEU A 10 2.48 62.00 5.69
N PHE A 11 1.34 61.69 5.07
CA PHE A 11 0.64 60.40 5.25
C PHE A 11 1.36 59.35 4.38
N ILE A 12 2.17 58.51 5.03
CA ILE A 12 2.69 57.27 4.39
C ILE A 12 1.58 56.24 4.37
N ILE A 13 0.93 56.04 3.24
CA ILE A 13 0.01 54.94 3.00
C ILE A 13 0.84 53.66 2.81
N TRP A 14 0.90 52.84 3.84
CA TRP A 14 1.43 51.49 3.74
C TRP A 14 0.42 50.62 3.01
N THR A 15 0.56 50.45 1.69
CA THR A 15 -0.16 49.40 0.98
C THR A 15 0.44 48.07 1.32
N ALA A 16 -0.19 47.36 2.27
CA ALA A 16 0.06 45.95 2.49
C ALA A 16 -0.41 45.18 1.25
N THR A 17 0.50 44.93 0.33
CA THR A 17 0.29 43.91 -0.72
C THR A 17 0.21 42.55 -0.03
N SER A 18 -1.01 42.15 0.28
CA SER A 18 -1.31 40.76 0.62
C SER A 18 -0.97 39.91 -0.60
N CYS A 19 0.21 39.30 -0.61
CA CYS A 19 0.45 38.15 -1.46
C CYS A 19 -0.45 37.00 -0.96
N SER A 20 -1.68 36.96 -1.40
CA SER A 20 -2.47 35.74 -1.37
C SER A 20 -1.79 34.77 -2.36
N SER A 21 -0.86 33.96 -1.88
CA SER A 21 -0.40 32.80 -2.61
C SER A 21 -1.66 31.98 -2.95
N ASN A 22 -1.86 31.74 -4.23
CA ASN A 22 -2.91 30.89 -4.77
C ASN A 22 -2.72 29.45 -4.27
N ASN A 23 -3.05 29.18 -3.00
CA ASN A 23 -3.05 27.83 -2.42
C ASN A 23 -4.19 26.95 -2.99
N ASN A 24 -5.07 27.53 -3.81
CA ASN A 24 -6.25 26.85 -4.35
C ASN A 24 -5.98 25.85 -5.48
N SER A 25 -4.76 25.69 -5.93
CA SER A 25 -4.38 24.76 -7.02
C SER A 25 -3.43 23.65 -6.59
N LYS A 26 -3.00 23.62 -5.33
CA LYS A 26 -2.05 22.61 -4.87
C LYS A 26 -2.76 21.28 -4.61
N PHE A 27 -2.37 20.27 -5.39
CA PHE A 27 -2.82 18.90 -5.17
C PHE A 27 -2.13 18.25 -3.96
N SER A 28 -2.85 17.36 -3.27
CA SER A 28 -2.30 16.55 -2.18
C SER A 28 -2.89 15.14 -2.19
N VAL A 29 -2.11 14.19 -1.69
CA VAL A 29 -2.56 12.81 -1.51
C VAL A 29 -3.55 12.72 -0.36
N GLN A 30 -4.62 11.94 -0.55
CA GLN A 30 -5.65 11.67 0.46
C GLN A 30 -5.30 10.43 1.27
N ALA A 31 -5.83 10.33 2.48
CA ALA A 31 -5.69 9.12 3.28
C ALA A 31 -6.61 8.00 2.79
N GLU A 32 -6.18 6.75 2.96
CA GLU A 32 -6.99 5.60 2.57
C GLU A 32 -8.22 5.39 3.46
N PHE A 33 -8.21 5.93 4.67
CA PHE A 33 -9.36 5.90 5.58
C PHE A 33 -10.42 7.00 5.29
N ASP A 34 -10.11 7.96 4.41
CA ASP A 34 -11.11 8.93 3.92
C ASP A 34 -12.16 8.24 3.03
N GLU A 35 -13.24 8.95 2.67
CA GLU A 35 -14.31 8.38 1.84
C GLU A 35 -13.81 8.11 0.41
N GLN A 36 -14.06 6.88 -0.07
CA GLN A 36 -13.63 6.42 -1.37
C GLN A 36 -14.80 6.37 -2.36
N GLU A 37 -14.59 6.78 -3.60
CA GLU A 37 -15.52 6.57 -4.71
C GLU A 37 -15.40 5.15 -5.28
N TYR A 38 -14.17 4.68 -5.42
CA TYR A 38 -13.86 3.34 -5.90
C TYR A 38 -12.75 2.70 -5.06
N ILE A 39 -12.84 1.39 -4.92
CA ILE A 39 -11.69 0.53 -4.63
C ILE A 39 -11.31 -0.17 -5.94
N TRP A 40 -10.05 -0.03 -6.35
CA TRP A 40 -9.51 -0.81 -7.45
C TRP A 40 -9.03 -2.15 -6.90
N LEU A 41 -9.29 -3.22 -7.64
CA LEU A 41 -8.78 -4.57 -7.33
C LEU A 41 -8.18 -5.17 -8.60
N SER A 42 -7.10 -5.91 -8.46
CA SER A 42 -6.48 -6.62 -9.58
C SER A 42 -7.17 -7.94 -9.85
N TRP A 43 -7.31 -8.29 -11.13
CA TRP A 43 -7.78 -9.59 -11.60
C TRP A 43 -6.67 -10.28 -12.37
N VAL A 44 -6.19 -11.42 -11.86
CA VAL A 44 -5.15 -12.23 -12.47
C VAL A 44 -5.60 -13.69 -12.46
N GLU A 45 -5.60 -14.34 -13.64
CA GLU A 45 -6.07 -15.71 -13.84
C GLU A 45 -5.02 -16.78 -13.47
N SER A 46 -3.80 -16.37 -13.14
CA SER A 46 -2.73 -17.26 -12.70
C SER A 46 -2.43 -17.08 -11.21
N GLY A 47 -1.88 -18.12 -10.60
CA GLY A 47 -1.16 -18.03 -9.34
C GLY A 47 0.34 -18.00 -9.58
N PHE A 48 1.12 -17.78 -8.52
CA PHE A 48 2.57 -17.74 -8.54
C PHE A 48 3.16 -18.68 -7.49
N LEU A 49 4.36 -19.19 -7.71
CA LEU A 49 5.05 -20.15 -6.81
C LEU A 49 4.14 -21.29 -6.31
N GLY A 50 3.34 -21.85 -7.25
CA GLY A 50 2.39 -22.93 -6.95
C GLY A 50 1.22 -22.50 -6.05
N GLY A 51 0.87 -21.22 -6.04
CA GLY A 51 -0.37 -20.69 -5.47
C GLY A 51 -1.56 -20.84 -6.40
N ASP A 52 -2.76 -20.63 -5.84
CA ASP A 52 -4.00 -20.53 -6.61
C ASP A 52 -4.07 -19.19 -7.37
N PRO A 53 -4.91 -19.10 -8.44
CA PRO A 53 -5.15 -17.85 -9.15
C PRO A 53 -5.58 -16.70 -8.24
N PHE A 54 -5.01 -15.52 -8.44
CA PHE A 54 -5.22 -14.36 -7.58
C PHE A 54 -6.67 -13.87 -7.58
N TYR A 55 -7.41 -14.07 -8.69
CA TYR A 55 -8.82 -13.67 -8.76
C TYR A 55 -9.71 -14.36 -7.73
N PHE A 56 -9.30 -15.50 -7.15
CA PHE A 56 -10.04 -16.12 -6.05
C PHE A 56 -10.13 -15.19 -4.83
N THR A 57 -9.03 -14.53 -4.50
CA THR A 57 -9.02 -13.52 -3.42
C THR A 57 -9.79 -12.26 -3.84
N ALA A 58 -9.66 -11.80 -5.09
CA ALA A 58 -10.41 -10.66 -5.59
C ALA A 58 -11.93 -10.88 -5.49
N ILE A 59 -12.44 -12.08 -5.84
CA ILE A 59 -13.86 -12.44 -5.67
C ILE A 59 -14.29 -12.37 -4.21
N LYS A 60 -13.49 -12.96 -3.29
CA LYS A 60 -13.80 -12.93 -1.85
C LYS A 60 -13.84 -11.49 -1.33
N ALA A 61 -12.89 -10.64 -1.74
CA ALA A 61 -12.85 -9.25 -1.38
C ALA A 61 -14.04 -8.47 -1.96
N MET A 62 -14.38 -8.67 -3.24
CA MET A 62 -15.50 -7.99 -3.88
C MET A 62 -16.86 -8.31 -3.26
N LYS A 63 -17.08 -9.55 -2.80
CA LYS A 63 -18.32 -9.91 -2.05
C LYS A 63 -18.57 -9.01 -0.85
N GLU A 64 -17.51 -8.61 -0.18
CA GLU A 64 -17.58 -7.78 1.02
C GLU A 64 -17.53 -6.28 0.69
N ILE A 65 -16.77 -5.89 -0.31
CA ILE A 65 -16.50 -4.48 -0.66
C ILE A 65 -17.61 -3.87 -1.51
N THR A 66 -18.15 -4.58 -2.51
CA THR A 66 -19.12 -4.02 -3.46
C THR A 66 -20.42 -3.50 -2.83
N PRO A 67 -20.94 -4.04 -1.71
CA PRO A 67 -22.09 -3.43 -1.03
C PRO A 67 -21.80 -2.03 -0.50
N GLU A 68 -20.57 -1.70 -0.17
CA GLU A 68 -20.18 -0.46 0.52
C GLU A 68 -19.59 0.60 -0.43
N VAL A 69 -18.86 0.18 -1.46
CA VAL A 69 -18.21 1.09 -2.42
C VAL A 69 -18.14 0.43 -3.79
N LYS A 70 -18.13 1.26 -4.87
CA LYS A 70 -17.93 0.75 -6.23
C LYS A 70 -16.53 0.15 -6.38
N VAL A 71 -16.39 -0.84 -7.25
CA VAL A 71 -15.11 -1.48 -7.56
C VAL A 71 -14.72 -1.20 -9.00
N ARG A 72 -13.46 -0.82 -9.23
CA ARG A 72 -12.81 -0.88 -10.53
C ARG A 72 -11.93 -2.12 -10.58
N LEU A 73 -12.29 -3.05 -11.44
CA LEU A 73 -11.55 -4.29 -11.61
C LEU A 73 -10.49 -4.11 -12.69
N PHE A 74 -9.25 -3.96 -12.26
CA PHE A 74 -8.09 -3.80 -13.12
C PHE A 74 -7.65 -5.16 -13.65
N TYR A 75 -7.54 -5.30 -14.96
CA TYR A 75 -7.09 -6.53 -15.60
C TYR A 75 -6.30 -6.22 -16.88
N GLY A 76 -5.48 -7.17 -17.31
CA GLY A 76 -4.64 -7.04 -18.47
C GLY A 76 -4.72 -8.27 -19.40
N PRO A 77 -3.84 -8.34 -20.40
CA PRO A 77 -3.74 -9.50 -21.28
C PRO A 77 -3.52 -10.78 -20.50
N GLN A 78 -4.16 -11.84 -20.92
CA GLN A 78 -3.97 -13.21 -20.42
C GLN A 78 -3.63 -14.12 -21.60
N LEU A 79 -2.72 -15.07 -21.39
CA LEU A 79 -2.20 -15.92 -22.47
C LEU A 79 -3.29 -16.71 -23.23
N SER A 80 -4.39 -17.03 -22.53
CA SER A 80 -5.44 -17.93 -23.08
C SER A 80 -6.69 -17.21 -23.57
N TYR A 81 -6.80 -15.88 -23.38
CA TYR A 81 -8.04 -15.16 -23.67
C TYR A 81 -7.76 -13.82 -24.35
N ASN A 82 -8.54 -13.49 -25.38
CA ASN A 82 -8.60 -12.11 -25.86
C ASN A 82 -9.41 -11.24 -24.86
N LYS A 83 -9.46 -9.93 -25.13
CA LYS A 83 -10.11 -8.96 -24.22
C LYS A 83 -11.59 -9.30 -24.00
N GLU A 84 -12.35 -9.54 -25.06
CA GLU A 84 -13.80 -9.81 -25.01
C GLU A 84 -14.10 -11.12 -24.26
N GLN A 85 -13.30 -12.13 -24.49
CA GLN A 85 -13.40 -13.41 -23.78
C GLN A 85 -13.10 -13.26 -22.29
N MET A 86 -12.08 -12.45 -21.96
CA MET A 86 -11.73 -12.16 -20.56
C MET A 86 -12.85 -11.39 -19.85
N GLU A 87 -13.40 -10.35 -20.48
CA GLU A 87 -14.52 -9.59 -19.92
C GLU A 87 -15.75 -10.47 -19.67
N SER A 88 -16.09 -11.30 -20.66
CA SER A 88 -17.20 -12.27 -20.53
C SER A 88 -16.98 -13.23 -19.37
N ARG A 89 -15.74 -13.77 -19.24
CA ARG A 89 -15.36 -14.66 -18.15
C ARG A 89 -15.41 -13.97 -16.79
N ILE A 90 -14.91 -12.74 -16.69
CA ILE A 90 -14.99 -11.95 -15.47
C ILE A 90 -16.45 -11.78 -15.05
N TYR A 91 -17.32 -11.28 -15.94
CA TYR A 91 -18.74 -11.10 -15.63
C TYR A 91 -19.43 -12.41 -15.23
N GLN A 92 -19.12 -13.51 -15.91
CA GLN A 92 -19.64 -14.83 -15.54
C GLN A 92 -19.23 -15.17 -14.09
N LYS A 93 -17.96 -14.99 -13.73
CA LYS A 93 -17.46 -15.26 -12.37
C LYS A 93 -18.09 -14.35 -11.31
N LEU A 94 -18.33 -13.09 -11.64
CA LEU A 94 -19.02 -12.17 -10.74
C LEU A 94 -20.46 -12.64 -10.46
N LEU A 95 -21.21 -13.00 -11.50
CA LEU A 95 -22.58 -13.51 -11.39
C LEU A 95 -22.66 -14.83 -10.62
N GLU A 96 -21.80 -15.80 -10.93
CA GLU A 96 -21.68 -17.10 -10.21
C GLU A 96 -21.44 -16.89 -8.69
N ASN A 97 -20.85 -15.77 -8.32
CA ASN A 97 -20.53 -15.43 -6.94
C ASN A 97 -21.49 -14.40 -6.31
N ASN A 98 -22.63 -14.10 -6.95
CA ASN A 98 -23.65 -13.14 -6.50
C ASN A 98 -23.09 -11.74 -6.22
N ILE A 99 -22.11 -11.29 -7.02
CA ILE A 99 -21.57 -9.92 -6.94
C ILE A 99 -22.42 -9.02 -7.82
N ASP A 100 -22.85 -7.89 -7.29
CA ASP A 100 -23.61 -6.89 -8.05
C ASP A 100 -22.72 -6.23 -9.10
N THR A 101 -22.90 -6.67 -10.35
CA THR A 101 -22.11 -6.20 -11.50
C THR A 101 -22.36 -4.74 -11.85
N SER A 102 -23.49 -4.15 -11.41
CA SER A 102 -23.78 -2.72 -11.62
C SER A 102 -22.82 -1.81 -10.83
N ARG A 103 -22.17 -2.35 -9.80
CA ARG A 103 -21.20 -1.66 -8.96
C ARG A 103 -19.75 -1.97 -9.34
N VAL A 104 -19.52 -2.77 -10.38
CA VAL A 104 -18.20 -3.16 -10.86
C VAL A 104 -17.94 -2.59 -12.25
N THR A 105 -16.88 -1.82 -12.39
CA THR A 105 -16.40 -1.31 -13.69
C THR A 105 -15.12 -2.04 -14.07
N LEU A 106 -15.11 -2.68 -15.24
CA LEU A 106 -13.90 -3.31 -15.77
C LEU A 106 -12.95 -2.24 -16.33
N PHE A 107 -11.68 -2.32 -15.95
CA PHE A 107 -10.64 -1.42 -16.41
C PHE A 107 -9.50 -2.22 -17.05
N TYR A 108 -9.54 -2.34 -18.37
CA TYR A 108 -8.49 -3.01 -19.15
C TYR A 108 -7.24 -2.16 -19.25
N ASN A 109 -6.09 -2.74 -18.97
CA ASN A 109 -4.80 -2.13 -19.25
C ASN A 109 -3.93 -3.09 -20.08
N GLU A 110 -3.44 -2.64 -21.22
CA GLU A 110 -2.64 -3.44 -22.15
C GLU A 110 -1.34 -3.98 -21.53
N LYS A 111 -0.90 -3.37 -20.44
CA LYS A 111 0.34 -3.72 -19.76
C LYS A 111 0.13 -4.58 -18.51
N GLY A 112 -1.06 -5.01 -18.21
CA GLY A 112 -1.49 -5.82 -17.07
C GLY A 112 -0.45 -6.02 -15.95
N TYR A 113 -0.83 -5.81 -14.70
CA TYR A 113 0.04 -6.06 -13.55
C TYR A 113 -0.80 -6.52 -12.36
N GLY A 114 -0.31 -7.49 -11.59
CA GLY A 114 -1.07 -8.04 -10.46
C GLY A 114 -1.13 -7.09 -9.27
N ALA A 115 0.02 -6.65 -8.77
CA ALA A 115 0.12 -5.80 -7.57
C ALA A 115 -0.06 -4.32 -7.90
N ILE A 116 -1.30 -3.90 -8.23
CA ILE A 116 -1.62 -2.53 -8.69
C ILE A 116 -1.27 -1.43 -7.66
N GLN A 117 -1.07 -1.77 -6.40
CA GLN A 117 -0.72 -0.79 -5.36
C GLN A 117 0.58 -0.04 -5.71
N ASP A 118 1.57 -0.74 -6.25
CA ASP A 118 2.89 -0.18 -6.46
C ASP A 118 3.01 0.67 -7.73
N PRO A 119 2.68 0.17 -8.94
CA PRO A 119 2.75 0.95 -10.16
C PRO A 119 1.43 1.67 -10.50
N GLY A 120 0.41 1.52 -9.69
CA GLY A 120 -0.95 2.00 -9.98
C GLY A 120 -1.16 3.48 -9.67
N PRO A 121 -2.35 3.99 -9.99
CA PRO A 121 -2.63 5.42 -9.92
C PRO A 121 -2.62 5.91 -8.46
N ILE A 122 -1.77 6.87 -8.16
CA ILE A 122 -1.80 7.61 -6.90
C ILE A 122 -2.68 8.84 -7.12
N PHE A 123 -3.91 8.79 -6.61
CA PHE A 123 -4.86 9.89 -6.76
C PHE A 123 -4.51 11.04 -5.81
N LEU A 124 -4.46 12.23 -6.38
CA LEU A 124 -4.29 13.49 -5.68
C LEU A 124 -5.56 14.32 -5.86
N SER A 125 -5.95 15.09 -4.86
CA SER A 125 -7.03 16.05 -5.00
C SER A 125 -6.63 17.43 -4.47
N ASN A 126 -7.39 18.47 -4.87
CA ASN A 126 -7.22 19.82 -4.37
C ASN A 126 -8.50 20.33 -3.71
N VAL A 127 -8.44 21.50 -3.11
CA VAL A 127 -9.58 22.12 -2.41
C VAL A 127 -10.78 22.46 -3.31
N LYS A 128 -10.62 22.39 -4.64
CA LYS A 128 -11.71 22.57 -5.60
C LYS A 128 -12.38 21.25 -5.98
N GLY A 129 -11.92 20.11 -5.47
CA GLY A 129 -12.38 18.78 -5.85
C GLY A 129 -11.85 18.32 -7.22
N GLU A 130 -10.81 18.97 -7.77
CA GLU A 130 -10.15 18.51 -8.98
C GLU A 130 -9.17 17.39 -8.63
N PHE A 131 -9.01 16.41 -9.55
CA PHE A 131 -8.10 15.29 -9.38
C PHE A 131 -6.89 15.37 -10.30
N ALA A 132 -5.77 14.80 -9.85
CA ALA A 132 -4.58 14.52 -10.63
C ALA A 132 -4.04 13.13 -10.23
N ILE A 133 -3.11 12.61 -11.02
CA ILE A 133 -2.39 11.38 -10.68
C ILE A 133 -0.90 11.70 -10.51
N ALA A 134 -0.32 11.27 -9.39
CA ALA A 134 1.12 11.28 -9.22
C ALA A 134 1.73 10.15 -10.05
N ASP A 135 2.73 10.45 -10.86
CA ASP A 135 3.42 9.56 -11.79
C ASP A 135 4.89 9.44 -11.36
N PHE A 136 5.18 8.43 -10.57
CA PHE A 136 6.53 8.06 -10.17
C PHE A 136 7.11 6.99 -11.09
N LYS A 137 8.43 6.83 -11.04
CA LYS A 137 9.07 5.65 -11.65
C LYS A 137 8.83 4.43 -10.78
N PHE A 138 8.65 3.28 -11.43
CA PHE A 138 8.50 1.99 -10.79
C PHE A 138 9.68 1.09 -11.13
N ILE A 139 10.21 0.38 -10.12
CA ILE A 139 11.33 -0.56 -10.33
C ILE A 139 10.77 -1.96 -10.64
N HIS A 140 10.75 -2.31 -11.90
CA HIS A 140 10.39 -3.66 -12.31
C HIS A 140 11.19 -4.05 -13.57
N PRO A 141 11.63 -5.31 -13.68
CA PRO A 141 12.33 -5.80 -14.89
C PRO A 141 11.54 -5.54 -16.18
N ASP A 142 10.21 -5.67 -16.12
CA ASP A 142 9.32 -5.26 -17.19
C ASP A 142 8.93 -3.77 -17.07
N LYS A 143 9.63 -2.93 -17.83
CA LYS A 143 9.36 -1.49 -17.90
C LYS A 143 7.94 -1.14 -18.36
N SER A 144 7.14 -2.11 -18.81
CA SER A 144 5.76 -1.87 -19.23
C SER A 144 4.87 -1.40 -18.08
N SER A 145 5.15 -1.85 -16.84
CA SER A 145 4.42 -1.44 -15.65
C SER A 145 4.69 0.00 -15.22
N GLU A 146 5.80 0.63 -15.62
CA GLU A 146 6.08 2.05 -15.38
C GLU A 146 5.05 3.02 -15.97
N ALA A 147 4.21 2.57 -16.91
CA ALA A 147 3.24 3.43 -17.58
C ALA A 147 1.81 3.23 -17.10
N ILE A 148 1.56 2.40 -16.08
CA ILE A 148 0.20 2.07 -15.64
C ILE A 148 -0.54 3.32 -15.14
N ASP A 149 0.08 4.11 -14.30
CA ASP A 149 -0.47 5.35 -13.75
C ASP A 149 -0.77 6.39 -14.85
N ARG A 150 0.13 6.59 -15.83
CA ARG A 150 -0.10 7.46 -16.99
C ARG A 150 -1.23 6.95 -17.89
N ASN A 151 -1.31 5.63 -18.10
CA ASN A 151 -2.38 5.03 -18.87
C ASN A 151 -3.73 5.21 -18.18
N VAL A 152 -3.78 5.08 -16.86
CA VAL A 152 -4.98 5.35 -16.06
C VAL A 152 -5.33 6.83 -16.14
N ALA A 153 -4.37 7.74 -15.95
CA ALA A 153 -4.59 9.18 -16.08
C ALA A 153 -5.18 9.56 -17.43
N ALA A 154 -4.62 9.04 -18.52
CA ALA A 154 -5.12 9.29 -19.88
C ALA A 154 -6.56 8.77 -20.06
N LYS A 155 -6.88 7.57 -19.61
CA LYS A 155 -8.23 6.99 -19.72
C LYS A 155 -9.27 7.69 -18.85
N LEU A 156 -8.86 8.26 -17.72
CA LEU A 156 -9.73 9.03 -16.83
C LEU A 156 -9.73 10.53 -17.17
N ASN A 157 -8.97 10.95 -18.18
CA ASN A 157 -8.78 12.35 -18.57
C ASN A 157 -8.30 13.24 -17.39
N LEU A 158 -7.33 12.74 -16.62
CA LEU A 158 -6.75 13.41 -15.47
C LEU A 158 -5.33 13.89 -15.80
N PRO A 159 -4.88 15.06 -15.29
CA PRO A 159 -3.50 15.49 -15.39
C PRO A 159 -2.58 14.62 -14.53
N THR A 160 -1.30 14.57 -14.88
CA THR A 160 -0.25 13.90 -14.12
C THR A 160 0.73 14.90 -13.49
N ILE A 161 1.23 14.55 -12.30
CA ILE A 161 2.34 15.23 -11.64
C ILE A 161 3.51 14.24 -11.61
N SER A 162 4.38 14.35 -12.64
CA SER A 162 5.43 13.35 -12.86
C SER A 162 6.68 13.59 -12.00
N SER A 163 7.36 12.51 -11.65
CA SER A 163 8.65 12.46 -10.97
C SER A 163 9.59 11.47 -11.66
N ASN A 164 10.90 11.74 -11.57
CA ASN A 164 11.92 10.77 -11.97
C ASN A 164 12.39 9.88 -10.81
N MET A 165 11.89 10.13 -9.59
CA MET A 165 12.15 9.31 -8.43
C MET A 165 11.39 7.99 -8.53
N ILE A 166 12.00 6.91 -8.06
CA ILE A 166 11.32 5.62 -7.91
C ILE A 166 10.52 5.67 -6.61
N SER A 167 9.23 5.36 -6.71
CA SER A 167 8.34 5.27 -5.55
C SER A 167 7.25 4.23 -5.81
N GLU A 168 7.07 3.34 -4.87
CA GLU A 168 6.08 2.26 -4.89
C GLU A 168 4.95 2.62 -3.93
N GLY A 169 3.70 2.42 -4.34
CA GLY A 169 2.55 2.86 -3.53
C GLY A 169 2.42 2.16 -2.18
N GLY A 170 2.97 0.94 -2.04
CA GLY A 170 3.05 0.19 -0.78
C GLY A 170 4.21 0.61 0.13
N ALA A 171 5.18 1.39 -0.38
CA ALA A 171 6.38 1.77 0.37
C ALA A 171 6.19 2.94 1.33
N TRP A 172 5.06 3.65 1.27
CA TRP A 172 4.76 4.80 2.11
C TRP A 172 3.31 4.83 2.60
N GLN A 173 3.08 5.58 3.68
CA GLN A 173 1.73 5.80 4.23
C GLN A 173 1.52 7.28 4.54
N THR A 174 0.32 7.79 4.24
CA THR A 174 -0.05 9.18 4.52
C THR A 174 -1.26 9.26 5.46
N ASN A 175 -1.28 10.30 6.29
CA ASN A 175 -2.45 10.62 7.08
C ASN A 175 -3.45 11.56 6.36
N GLY A 176 -3.22 11.88 5.08
CA GLY A 176 -4.07 12.82 4.32
C GLY A 176 -4.06 14.27 4.82
N LYS A 177 -3.28 14.56 5.87
CA LYS A 177 -3.17 15.89 6.52
C LYS A 177 -1.73 16.41 6.51
N GLY A 178 -0.92 15.97 5.54
CA GLY A 178 0.43 16.48 5.35
C GLY A 178 1.55 15.68 6.01
N THR A 179 1.26 14.57 6.70
CA THR A 179 2.29 13.68 7.26
C THR A 179 2.45 12.43 6.40
N LEU A 180 3.70 12.06 6.11
CA LEU A 180 4.08 10.87 5.36
C LEU A 180 5.03 10.02 6.21
N LEU A 181 4.80 8.71 6.26
CA LEU A 181 5.73 7.72 6.80
C LEU A 181 6.44 7.04 5.63
N LEU A 182 7.76 6.90 5.72
CA LEU A 182 8.63 6.22 4.75
C LEU A 182 9.46 5.14 5.44
N VAL A 183 9.97 4.19 4.68
CA VAL A 183 10.91 3.17 5.15
C VAL A 183 12.30 3.47 4.61
N ASP A 184 13.25 3.72 5.51
CA ASP A 184 14.66 4.07 5.21
C ASP A 184 15.31 3.05 4.27
N ALA A 185 15.20 1.76 4.61
CA ALA A 185 15.80 0.68 3.83
C ALA A 185 15.24 0.58 2.41
N VAL A 186 13.93 0.84 2.21
CA VAL A 186 13.26 0.77 0.90
C VAL A 186 13.63 1.97 0.05
N GLU A 187 13.37 3.18 0.55
CA GLU A 187 13.55 4.41 -0.24
C GLU A 187 15.00 4.62 -0.70
N LEU A 188 15.98 4.31 0.16
CA LEU A 188 17.40 4.47 -0.18
C LEU A 188 17.90 3.38 -1.12
N ASP A 189 17.36 2.16 -1.05
CA ASP A 189 17.68 1.11 -2.01
C ASP A 189 17.14 1.43 -3.41
N ARG A 190 15.93 1.96 -3.49
CA ARG A 190 15.30 2.37 -4.76
C ARG A 190 15.99 3.58 -5.38
N ASN A 191 16.44 4.53 -4.57
CA ASN A 191 16.96 5.83 -5.00
C ASN A 191 18.44 6.04 -4.60
N LYS A 192 19.32 5.11 -4.91
CA LYS A 192 20.75 5.06 -4.48
C LYS A 192 21.55 6.32 -4.78
N THR A 193 21.15 7.11 -5.77
CA THR A 193 21.84 8.36 -6.18
C THR A 193 21.25 9.60 -5.52
N MET A 194 20.17 9.48 -4.77
CA MET A 194 19.49 10.60 -4.10
C MET A 194 19.80 10.65 -2.60
N SER A 195 19.98 11.86 -2.07
CA SER A 195 20.01 12.04 -0.62
C SER A 195 18.60 12.00 -0.02
N LYS A 196 18.48 11.68 1.28
CA LYS A 196 17.19 11.77 2.00
C LYS A 196 16.50 13.11 1.80
N ALA A 197 17.23 14.21 1.87
CA ALA A 197 16.69 15.55 1.67
C ALA A 197 16.05 15.73 0.28
N LYS A 198 16.66 15.18 -0.76
CA LYS A 198 16.09 15.21 -2.12
C LYS A 198 14.87 14.31 -2.27
N ILE A 199 14.87 13.14 -1.65
CA ILE A 199 13.70 12.25 -1.61
C ILE A 199 12.54 12.96 -0.90
N GLU A 200 12.78 13.61 0.24
CA GLU A 200 11.77 14.38 0.95
C GLU A 200 11.23 15.55 0.13
N GLU A 201 12.11 16.31 -0.53
CA GLU A 201 11.73 17.42 -1.40
C GLU A 201 10.79 16.94 -2.51
N GLU A 202 11.09 15.80 -3.12
CA GLU A 202 10.30 15.26 -4.22
C GLU A 202 8.93 14.72 -3.72
N TYR A 203 8.86 14.04 -2.59
CA TYR A 203 7.58 13.67 -1.99
C TYR A 203 6.73 14.88 -1.61
N LYS A 204 7.35 15.91 -1.03
CA LYS A 204 6.66 17.18 -0.70
C LYS A 204 6.12 17.88 -1.95
N ARG A 205 6.87 17.84 -3.04
CA ARG A 205 6.47 18.42 -4.33
C ARG A 205 5.31 17.67 -4.98
N VAL A 206 5.41 16.34 -5.05
CA VAL A 206 4.47 15.49 -5.80
C VAL A 206 3.22 15.17 -4.97
N LEU A 207 3.38 14.74 -3.73
CA LEU A 207 2.26 14.31 -2.88
C LEU A 207 1.65 15.44 -2.04
N GLY A 208 2.23 16.65 -2.06
CA GLY A 208 1.72 17.78 -1.29
C GLY A 208 1.88 17.66 0.21
N VAL A 209 2.66 16.70 0.71
CA VAL A 209 2.95 16.50 2.14
C VAL A 209 3.93 17.55 2.66
N THR A 210 3.98 17.76 3.97
CA THR A 210 4.83 18.77 4.60
C THR A 210 5.81 18.17 5.60
N LYS A 211 5.44 17.07 6.25
CA LYS A 211 6.26 16.35 7.23
C LYS A 211 6.50 14.90 6.80
N ILE A 212 7.74 14.47 6.92
CA ILE A 212 8.16 13.10 6.62
C ILE A 212 8.79 12.48 7.87
N ILE A 213 8.41 11.26 8.18
CA ILE A 213 8.96 10.47 9.28
C ILE A 213 9.53 9.19 8.67
N TRP A 214 10.79 8.90 9.00
CA TRP A 214 11.52 7.76 8.50
C TRP A 214 11.51 6.62 9.51
N LEU A 215 10.80 5.54 9.20
CA LEU A 215 10.95 4.24 9.85
C LEU A 215 12.19 3.54 9.30
N LYS A 216 12.70 2.51 9.98
CA LYS A 216 13.99 1.91 9.61
C LYS A 216 13.86 0.77 8.61
N LYS A 217 13.27 -0.32 9.02
CA LYS A 217 13.15 -1.55 8.23
C LYS A 217 11.80 -2.20 8.46
N GLY A 218 11.27 -2.87 7.45
CA GLY A 218 10.12 -3.76 7.56
C GLY A 218 10.47 -5.10 8.21
N MET A 219 9.55 -6.03 8.15
CA MET A 219 9.69 -7.38 8.69
C MET A 219 10.85 -8.13 8.02
N LYS A 220 11.55 -8.98 8.74
CA LYS A 220 12.74 -9.69 8.22
C LYS A 220 12.39 -10.71 7.14
N GLU A 221 11.28 -11.40 7.30
CA GLU A 221 10.74 -12.37 6.34
C GLU A 221 10.30 -11.74 5.01
N GLU A 222 10.03 -10.42 5.01
CA GLU A 222 9.64 -9.64 3.82
C GLU A 222 10.83 -9.14 3.00
N GLU A 223 12.06 -9.40 3.44
CA GLU A 223 13.23 -9.07 2.65
C GLU A 223 13.29 -9.91 1.37
N TRP A 224 13.81 -9.32 0.32
CA TRP A 224 14.02 -10.01 -0.94
C TRP A 224 15.32 -10.84 -0.93
N GLY A 225 15.24 -12.11 -1.39
CA GLY A 225 16.39 -12.97 -1.60
C GLY A 225 16.68 -13.93 -0.45
N LYS A 226 17.90 -14.49 -0.43
CA LYS A 226 18.29 -15.51 0.52
C LYS A 226 18.56 -14.94 1.91
N LEU A 227 17.84 -15.43 2.91
CA LEU A 227 17.98 -15.03 4.31
C LEU A 227 19.06 -15.84 5.02
N ASN A 228 19.46 -15.37 6.22
CA ASN A 228 20.56 -15.97 7.01
C ASN A 228 20.33 -17.44 7.39
N ASN A 229 19.09 -17.88 7.47
CA ASN A 229 18.74 -19.28 7.78
C ASN A 229 18.66 -20.19 6.53
N GLY A 230 19.05 -19.69 5.37
CA GLY A 230 19.07 -20.44 4.11
C GLY A 230 17.76 -20.50 3.35
N LYS A 231 16.65 -20.03 3.92
CA LYS A 231 15.35 -19.84 3.24
C LYS A 231 15.36 -18.51 2.49
N TYR A 232 14.35 -18.32 1.66
CA TYR A 232 14.20 -17.09 0.88
C TYR A 232 13.05 -16.23 1.42
N GLY A 233 13.25 -14.91 1.43
CA GLY A 233 12.17 -13.94 1.48
C GLY A 233 11.77 -13.59 0.05
N ILE A 234 10.49 -13.43 -0.18
CA ILE A 234 9.92 -13.09 -1.49
C ILE A 234 9.05 -11.83 -1.44
N GLY A 235 9.11 -11.10 -0.33
CA GLY A 235 8.37 -9.85 -0.16
C GLY A 235 8.98 -8.68 -0.94
N THR A 236 8.46 -7.50 -0.70
CA THR A 236 8.80 -6.26 -1.43
C THR A 236 10.07 -5.57 -0.94
N GLY A 237 10.81 -6.18 -0.01
CA GLY A 237 11.99 -5.60 0.65
C GLY A 237 11.65 -4.82 1.91
N GLY A 238 10.44 -4.98 2.45
CA GLY A 238 9.98 -4.37 3.69
C GLY A 238 9.13 -3.13 3.49
N HIS A 239 8.18 -3.18 2.56
CA HIS A 239 7.17 -2.13 2.38
C HIS A 239 6.42 -1.84 3.66
N ILE A 240 6.02 -0.58 3.85
CA ILE A 240 5.38 -0.13 5.07
C ILE A 240 3.96 -0.70 5.25
N ASP A 241 3.25 -0.98 4.16
CA ASP A 241 1.89 -1.51 4.18
C ASP A 241 1.78 -2.94 4.74
N GLU A 242 2.91 -3.63 4.92
CA GLU A 242 3.01 -4.92 5.60
C GLU A 242 3.12 -4.80 7.13
N PHE A 243 3.52 -3.61 7.66
CA PHE A 243 3.78 -3.50 9.09
C PHE A 243 3.29 -2.23 9.78
N CYS A 244 2.97 -1.15 9.05
CA CYS A 244 2.52 0.11 9.67
C CYS A 244 1.54 0.86 8.77
N ARG A 245 0.34 1.19 9.28
CA ARG A 245 -0.72 1.87 8.54
C ARG A 245 -1.42 2.94 9.38
N PHE A 246 -1.79 4.05 8.76
CA PHE A 246 -2.69 5.02 9.36
C PHE A 246 -4.13 4.51 9.45
N VAL A 247 -4.79 4.83 10.57
CA VAL A 247 -6.20 4.55 10.86
C VAL A 247 -7.01 5.84 10.93
N THR A 248 -6.41 6.86 11.51
CA THR A 248 -6.91 8.24 11.60
C THR A 248 -5.74 9.20 11.33
N PRO A 249 -5.95 10.51 11.26
CA PRO A 249 -4.84 11.46 11.11
C PRO A 249 -3.74 11.35 12.18
N THR A 250 -4.05 10.83 13.36
CA THR A 250 -3.15 10.76 14.52
C THR A 250 -2.96 9.35 15.07
N THR A 251 -3.70 8.34 14.56
CA THR A 251 -3.59 6.95 15.02
C THR A 251 -2.94 6.09 13.96
N VAL A 252 -1.94 5.30 14.35
CA VAL A 252 -1.27 4.32 13.50
C VAL A 252 -1.37 2.92 14.08
N LEU A 253 -1.57 1.93 13.21
CA LEU A 253 -1.32 0.54 13.52
C LEU A 253 0.16 0.22 13.26
N LEU A 254 0.78 -0.55 14.15
CA LEU A 254 2.13 -1.06 13.99
C LEU A 254 2.15 -2.55 14.33
N ALA A 255 2.75 -3.36 13.49
CA ALA A 255 2.85 -4.81 13.71
C ALA A 255 3.56 -5.12 15.04
N GLU A 256 3.09 -6.17 15.71
CA GLU A 256 3.64 -6.67 16.96
C GLU A 256 4.05 -8.13 16.81
N VAL A 257 5.33 -8.40 16.83
CA VAL A 257 5.84 -9.77 16.93
C VAL A 257 5.74 -10.21 18.38
N ASN A 258 5.14 -11.37 18.64
CA ASN A 258 5.05 -11.89 19.99
C ASN A 258 6.45 -12.25 20.51
N PRO A 259 6.91 -11.74 21.66
CA PRO A 259 8.22 -12.07 22.22
C PRO A 259 8.44 -13.58 22.40
N ALA A 260 7.39 -14.35 22.67
CA ALA A 260 7.51 -15.81 22.79
C ALA A 260 7.94 -16.49 21.48
N ASP A 261 7.62 -15.91 20.31
CA ASP A 261 7.97 -16.46 18.99
C ASP A 261 9.42 -16.19 18.61
N THR A 262 10.15 -15.41 19.40
CA THR A 262 11.57 -15.10 19.16
C THR A 262 12.53 -16.18 19.63
N ALA A 263 12.05 -17.05 20.55
CA ALA A 263 12.88 -18.12 21.12
C ALA A 263 13.23 -19.17 20.05
N GLY A 264 14.50 -19.27 19.71
CA GLY A 264 15.00 -20.23 18.71
C GLY A 264 14.68 -19.90 17.26
N ASN A 265 14.12 -18.70 16.98
CA ASN A 265 13.80 -18.23 15.64
C ASN A 265 14.43 -16.84 15.37
N GLU A 266 15.56 -16.84 14.67
CA GLU A 266 16.32 -15.61 14.37
C GLU A 266 15.54 -14.66 13.44
N ILE A 267 14.63 -15.14 12.58
CA ILE A 267 13.78 -14.29 11.73
C ILE A 267 12.78 -13.52 12.59
N SER A 268 12.03 -14.22 13.43
CA SER A 268 11.08 -13.58 14.36
C SER A 268 11.77 -12.62 15.33
N LYS A 269 12.96 -12.99 15.82
CA LYS A 269 13.76 -12.14 16.71
C LYS A 269 14.20 -10.84 16.02
N GLU A 270 14.69 -10.92 14.79
CA GLU A 270 15.05 -9.73 14.03
C GLU A 270 13.82 -8.86 13.73
N SER A 271 12.70 -9.46 13.29
CA SER A 271 11.44 -8.74 13.06
C SER A 271 10.93 -8.06 14.33
N TYR A 272 11.02 -8.73 15.49
CA TYR A 272 10.69 -8.13 16.79
C TYR A 272 11.53 -6.86 17.06
N HIS A 273 12.86 -6.94 16.92
CA HIS A 273 13.75 -5.79 17.18
C HIS A 273 13.44 -4.62 16.23
N ARG A 274 13.19 -4.89 14.95
CA ARG A 274 12.83 -3.87 13.96
C ARG A 274 11.51 -3.17 14.30
N MET A 275 10.50 -3.93 14.72
CA MET A 275 9.20 -3.36 15.09
C MET A 275 9.28 -2.55 16.38
N GLU A 276 10.11 -2.95 17.35
CA GLU A 276 10.35 -2.15 18.56
C GLU A 276 11.15 -0.86 18.25
N GLU A 277 12.12 -0.91 17.34
CA GLU A 277 12.81 0.30 16.87
C GLU A 277 11.84 1.28 16.20
N ASN A 278 10.99 0.79 15.28
CA ASN A 278 9.97 1.60 14.63
C ASN A 278 8.93 2.16 15.61
N TYR A 279 8.56 1.39 16.64
CA TYR A 279 7.71 1.85 17.73
C TYR A 279 8.32 3.05 18.48
N GLN A 280 9.62 3.00 18.80
CA GLN A 280 10.28 4.12 19.47
C GLN A 280 10.35 5.37 18.59
N ILE A 281 10.56 5.21 17.28
CA ILE A 281 10.56 6.32 16.33
C ILE A 281 9.18 6.98 16.29
N LEU A 282 8.11 6.20 16.14
CA LEU A 282 6.73 6.73 16.13
C LEU A 282 6.37 7.41 17.44
N LYS A 283 6.73 6.82 18.58
CA LYS A 283 6.47 7.37 19.93
C LYS A 283 7.14 8.71 20.14
N GLN A 284 8.28 8.96 19.52
CA GLN A 284 9.04 10.23 19.61
C GLN A 284 8.66 11.23 18.51
N SER A 285 7.80 10.81 17.58
CA SER A 285 7.36 11.62 16.45
C SER A 285 5.99 12.25 16.71
N SER A 286 5.62 13.18 15.86
CA SER A 286 4.31 13.82 15.85
C SER A 286 3.84 14.04 14.41
N THR A 287 2.56 14.34 14.21
CA THR A 287 2.00 14.79 12.93
C THR A 287 2.63 16.12 12.50
N HIS A 288 2.30 16.59 11.29
CA HIS A 288 2.76 17.91 10.83
C HIS A 288 2.23 19.06 11.69
N ASP A 289 1.06 18.90 12.36
CA ASP A 289 0.47 19.86 13.27
C ASP A 289 1.04 19.76 14.69
N GLY A 290 1.97 18.83 14.93
CA GLY A 290 2.59 18.64 16.25
C GLY A 290 1.87 17.66 17.18
N GLU A 291 0.75 17.06 16.77
CA GLU A 291 0.01 16.08 17.55
C GLU A 291 0.77 14.75 17.69
N PRO A 292 0.90 14.17 18.88
CA PRO A 292 1.53 12.87 19.07
C PRO A 292 0.71 11.74 18.45
N PHE A 293 1.37 10.64 18.07
CA PHE A 293 0.67 9.47 17.56
C PHE A 293 0.11 8.59 18.68
N GLU A 294 -1.14 8.17 18.52
CA GLU A 294 -1.64 6.96 19.16
C GLU A 294 -1.15 5.75 18.35
N ILE A 295 -0.44 4.82 19.02
CA ILE A 295 0.12 3.63 18.36
C ILE A 295 -0.61 2.39 18.87
N ILE A 296 -1.37 1.76 17.99
CA ILE A 296 -2.07 0.50 18.28
C ILE A 296 -1.22 -0.65 17.75
N ARG A 297 -0.94 -1.65 18.59
CA ARG A 297 -0.17 -2.82 18.21
C ARG A 297 -1.10 -3.89 17.62
N LEU A 298 -0.87 -4.23 16.34
CA LEU A 298 -1.59 -5.29 15.62
C LEU A 298 -0.70 -6.53 15.60
N PRO A 299 -1.17 -7.74 15.98
CA PRO A 299 -0.37 -8.95 15.86
C PRO A 299 0.22 -9.09 14.45
N ALA A 300 1.50 -9.42 14.36
CA ALA A 300 2.09 -9.88 13.11
C ALA A 300 1.38 -11.17 12.63
N GLY A 301 1.38 -11.41 11.34
CA GLY A 301 0.87 -12.66 10.79
C GLY A 301 1.69 -13.86 11.23
N PRO A 302 1.17 -15.08 11.08
CA PRO A 302 1.92 -16.29 11.40
C PRO A 302 3.11 -16.46 10.46
N LEU A 303 4.28 -16.77 10.98
CA LEU A 303 5.45 -17.05 10.13
C LEU A 303 5.26 -18.40 9.42
N MET A 304 4.96 -18.37 8.15
CA MET A 304 4.68 -19.54 7.31
C MET A 304 5.72 -19.69 6.21
N THR A 305 6.08 -20.92 5.90
CA THR A 305 6.99 -21.23 4.79
C THR A 305 6.35 -22.21 3.81
N LYS A 306 6.81 -22.17 2.57
CA LYS A 306 6.50 -23.15 1.54
C LYS A 306 7.77 -23.71 0.93
N LYS A 307 7.77 -25.01 0.70
CA LYS A 307 8.85 -25.71 0.01
C LYS A 307 8.38 -26.20 -1.33
N LEU A 308 9.11 -25.88 -2.38
CA LEU A 308 8.85 -26.32 -3.75
C LEU A 308 10.12 -26.97 -4.35
N PHE A 309 9.91 -27.95 -5.21
CA PHE A 309 11.01 -28.44 -6.04
C PHE A 309 11.36 -27.42 -7.10
N PHE A 310 12.64 -27.06 -7.21
CA PHE A 310 13.11 -26.04 -8.14
C PHE A 310 12.74 -26.36 -9.60
N ARG A 311 12.80 -27.65 -9.98
CA ARG A 311 12.39 -28.13 -11.31
C ARG A 311 10.91 -27.90 -11.66
N ASN A 312 10.06 -27.70 -10.67
CA ASN A 312 8.62 -27.46 -10.86
C ASN A 312 8.30 -25.98 -11.08
N LEU A 313 9.27 -25.11 -10.89
CA LEU A 313 9.16 -23.68 -11.15
C LEU A 313 9.38 -23.40 -12.64
N ASN A 314 8.63 -22.48 -13.20
CA ASN A 314 8.90 -21.96 -14.53
C ASN A 314 10.17 -21.07 -14.53
N LYS A 315 10.64 -20.63 -15.70
CA LYS A 315 11.89 -19.87 -15.80
C LYS A 315 11.83 -18.52 -15.07
N ASP A 316 10.68 -17.86 -15.10
CA ASP A 316 10.49 -16.56 -14.44
C ASP A 316 10.52 -16.77 -12.92
N GLU A 317 9.80 -17.76 -12.40
CA GLU A 317 9.84 -18.13 -10.98
C GLU A 317 11.23 -18.59 -10.52
N GLN A 318 11.98 -19.33 -11.36
CA GLN A 318 13.35 -19.73 -11.03
C GLN A 318 14.28 -18.53 -10.89
N SER A 319 14.07 -17.48 -11.67
CA SER A 319 14.90 -16.26 -11.61
C SER A 319 14.78 -15.50 -10.28
N TRP A 320 13.77 -15.79 -9.48
CA TRP A 320 13.57 -15.21 -8.14
C TRP A 320 14.50 -15.81 -7.08
N PHE A 321 15.16 -16.93 -7.40
CA PHE A 321 16.01 -17.69 -6.47
C PHE A 321 17.43 -17.78 -6.99
N ASP A 322 18.28 -16.84 -6.61
CA ASP A 322 19.67 -16.80 -7.03
C ASP A 322 20.48 -17.97 -6.44
N ASN A 323 21.37 -18.55 -7.25
CA ASN A 323 22.37 -19.51 -6.84
C ASN A 323 21.83 -20.75 -6.10
N VAL A 324 20.68 -21.26 -6.53
CA VAL A 324 20.10 -22.50 -5.97
C VAL A 324 20.96 -23.69 -6.38
N THR A 325 21.52 -24.39 -5.39
CA THR A 325 22.33 -25.60 -5.56
C THR A 325 21.62 -26.88 -5.10
N THR A 326 20.37 -26.74 -4.63
CA THR A 326 19.55 -27.82 -4.08
C THR A 326 18.36 -28.13 -4.99
N ASP A 327 17.79 -29.35 -4.86
CA ASP A 327 16.61 -29.75 -5.64
C ASP A 327 15.32 -28.99 -5.27
N SER A 328 15.33 -28.27 -4.14
CA SER A 328 14.17 -27.55 -3.64
C SER A 328 14.53 -26.20 -3.05
N VAL A 329 13.60 -25.27 -3.12
CA VAL A 329 13.66 -23.97 -2.45
C VAL A 329 12.61 -23.93 -1.34
N GLU A 330 12.94 -23.28 -0.25
CA GLU A 330 11.99 -22.96 0.82
C GLU A 330 11.97 -21.45 1.03
N PHE A 331 10.77 -20.87 1.02
CA PHE A 331 10.59 -19.44 1.13
C PHE A 331 9.48 -19.08 2.12
N TYR A 332 9.57 -17.88 2.68
CA TYR A 332 8.54 -17.31 3.53
C TYR A 332 7.40 -16.76 2.68
N LEU A 333 6.17 -17.00 3.13
CA LEU A 333 4.97 -16.37 2.58
C LEU A 333 4.83 -14.99 3.22
N ALA A 334 4.36 -14.00 2.46
CA ALA A 334 4.08 -12.66 2.97
C ALA A 334 2.79 -12.64 3.80
N THR A 335 2.84 -13.22 5.00
CA THR A 335 1.67 -13.38 5.87
C THR A 335 1.54 -12.19 6.82
N GLY A 336 0.59 -11.31 6.58
CA GLY A 336 0.35 -10.14 7.43
C GLY A 336 -1.13 -9.80 7.56
N TYR A 337 -1.57 -9.34 8.74
CA TYR A 337 -2.89 -8.72 8.91
C TYR A 337 -2.90 -7.25 8.54
N MET A 338 -1.72 -6.62 8.43
CA MET A 338 -1.58 -5.19 8.15
C MET A 338 -1.92 -4.84 6.70
N ASN A 339 -1.74 -5.79 5.78
CA ASN A 339 -2.01 -5.62 4.36
C ASN A 339 -3.52 -5.69 4.05
N PHE A 340 -4.33 -4.91 4.80
CA PHE A 340 -5.77 -4.82 4.68
C PHE A 340 -6.21 -3.72 3.70
N VAL A 341 -7.44 -3.83 3.18
CA VAL A 341 -8.10 -2.79 2.41
C VAL A 341 -9.12 -2.07 3.29
N ILE A 342 -9.04 -0.73 3.28
CA ILE A 342 -10.06 0.13 3.89
C ILE A 342 -11.03 0.57 2.79
N ALA A 343 -12.28 0.21 2.93
CA ALA A 343 -13.39 0.74 2.14
C ALA A 343 -14.35 1.48 3.08
N ASN A 344 -15.34 2.23 2.56
CA ASN A 344 -16.11 3.20 3.32
C ASN A 344 -16.64 2.72 4.68
N LYS A 345 -17.33 1.58 4.72
CA LYS A 345 -17.88 1.01 5.96
C LYS A 345 -17.29 -0.34 6.34
N ILE A 346 -16.21 -0.74 5.67
CA ILE A 346 -15.63 -2.05 5.87
C ILE A 346 -14.10 -2.01 5.81
N VAL A 347 -13.47 -2.89 6.58
CA VAL A 347 -12.05 -3.25 6.48
C VAL A 347 -11.96 -4.72 6.16
N VAL A 348 -11.26 -5.07 5.08
CA VAL A 348 -11.05 -6.47 4.68
C VAL A 348 -9.59 -6.83 4.89
N THR A 349 -9.33 -7.87 5.67
CA THR A 349 -7.98 -8.34 6.01
C THR A 349 -7.84 -9.85 5.84
N ALA A 350 -6.61 -10.35 5.97
CA ALA A 350 -6.32 -11.77 5.85
C ALA A 350 -6.93 -12.62 6.97
N LYS A 351 -7.21 -13.89 6.63
CA LYS A 351 -7.53 -14.99 7.55
C LYS A 351 -6.60 -16.15 7.24
N PHE A 352 -5.96 -16.68 8.25
CA PHE A 352 -5.02 -17.80 8.10
C PHE A 352 -5.59 -19.13 8.54
N TRP A 353 -6.50 -19.13 9.54
CA TRP A 353 -7.10 -20.37 10.00
C TRP A 353 -8.09 -20.93 8.99
N LYS A 354 -7.97 -22.24 8.77
CA LYS A 354 -8.94 -23.08 8.08
C LYS A 354 -8.99 -24.46 8.74
N GLU A 355 -10.06 -25.20 8.49
CA GLU A 355 -10.23 -26.54 9.03
C GLU A 355 -9.01 -27.43 8.75
N GLY A 356 -8.54 -28.13 9.77
CA GLY A 356 -7.35 -28.98 9.72
C GLY A 356 -6.03 -28.31 10.10
N LEU A 357 -6.02 -26.99 10.33
CA LEU A 357 -4.86 -26.27 10.90
C LEU A 357 -4.97 -26.17 12.42
N SER A 358 -3.84 -25.85 13.09
CA SER A 358 -3.79 -25.57 14.52
C SER A 358 -4.77 -24.46 14.91
N ASP A 359 -5.41 -24.60 16.08
CA ASP A 359 -6.24 -23.56 16.66
C ASP A 359 -5.46 -22.28 17.03
N ASP A 360 -4.14 -22.33 17.10
CA ASP A 360 -3.29 -21.15 17.30
C ASP A 360 -3.52 -20.11 16.20
N PHE A 361 -3.71 -20.54 14.95
CA PHE A 361 -4.06 -19.64 13.83
C PHE A 361 -5.42 -18.98 14.06
N LYS A 362 -6.39 -19.74 14.59
CA LYS A 362 -7.72 -19.21 14.90
C LYS A 362 -7.66 -18.16 16.01
N ILE A 363 -6.90 -18.43 17.05
CA ILE A 363 -6.69 -17.51 18.18
C ILE A 363 -6.02 -16.22 17.69
N LEU A 364 -5.03 -16.35 16.80
CA LEU A 364 -4.31 -15.22 16.23
C LEU A 364 -5.22 -14.37 15.31
N ASP A 365 -6.00 -15.02 14.42
CA ASP A 365 -7.00 -14.36 13.56
C ASP A 365 -8.01 -13.57 14.41
N GLU A 366 -8.55 -14.17 15.47
CA GLU A 366 -9.49 -13.51 16.38
C GLU A 366 -8.85 -12.35 17.16
N LYS A 367 -7.57 -12.47 17.57
CA LYS A 367 -6.83 -11.38 18.22
C LYS A 367 -6.66 -10.22 17.25
N ALA A 368 -6.21 -10.47 16.03
CA ALA A 368 -6.03 -9.46 15.00
C ALA A 368 -7.36 -8.76 14.66
N LYS A 369 -8.45 -9.54 14.50
CA LYS A 369 -9.78 -8.99 14.23
C LYS A 369 -10.23 -8.05 15.33
N ARG A 370 -10.12 -8.42 16.60
CA ARG A 370 -10.51 -7.54 17.74
C ARG A 370 -9.70 -6.24 17.79
N VAL A 371 -8.40 -6.28 17.45
CA VAL A 371 -7.58 -5.07 17.38
C VAL A 371 -8.06 -4.16 16.25
N LEU A 372 -8.36 -4.71 15.07
CA LEU A 372 -8.87 -3.94 13.94
C LEU A 372 -10.28 -3.39 14.22
N GLU A 373 -11.18 -4.15 14.84
CA GLU A 373 -12.51 -3.66 15.25
C GLU A 373 -12.42 -2.48 16.23
N LYS A 374 -11.44 -2.51 17.15
CA LYS A 374 -11.17 -1.39 18.04
C LYS A 374 -10.58 -0.18 17.30
N ALA A 375 -9.70 -0.41 16.34
CA ALA A 375 -9.07 0.64 15.55
C ALA A 375 -10.04 1.30 14.58
N PHE A 376 -11.04 0.57 14.08
CA PHE A 376 -12.05 1.01 13.13
C PHE A 376 -13.47 0.84 13.67
N PRO A 377 -13.87 1.56 14.74
CA PRO A 377 -15.14 1.32 15.42
C PRO A 377 -16.39 1.54 14.53
N ASP A 378 -16.26 2.36 13.47
CA ASP A 378 -17.34 2.68 12.54
C ASP A 378 -17.36 1.81 11.27
N ARG A 379 -16.49 0.78 11.23
CA ARG A 379 -16.32 -0.12 10.08
C ARG A 379 -16.46 -1.59 10.50
N LYS A 380 -17.17 -2.36 9.67
CA LYS A 380 -17.19 -3.82 9.80
C LYS A 380 -15.82 -4.38 9.46
N VAL A 381 -15.24 -5.21 10.30
CA VAL A 381 -13.99 -5.94 10.01
C VAL A 381 -14.31 -7.34 9.51
N VAL A 382 -13.83 -7.67 8.32
CA VAL A 382 -14.01 -8.99 7.69
C VAL A 382 -12.65 -9.59 7.38
N GLN A 383 -12.51 -10.86 7.71
CA GLN A 383 -11.33 -11.65 7.40
C GLN A 383 -11.62 -12.62 6.25
N ILE A 384 -10.77 -12.62 5.23
CA ILE A 384 -10.87 -13.53 4.08
C ILE A 384 -9.56 -14.30 3.87
N ASP A 385 -9.65 -15.46 3.24
CA ASP A 385 -8.46 -16.22 2.84
C ASP A 385 -7.74 -15.50 1.68
N CYS A 386 -6.54 -14.99 1.98
CA CYS A 386 -5.64 -14.28 1.04
C CYS A 386 -4.44 -15.13 0.63
N MET A 387 -4.42 -16.43 0.94
CA MET A 387 -3.28 -17.31 0.66
C MET A 387 -2.80 -17.26 -0.80
N PRO A 388 -3.67 -17.13 -1.83
CA PRO A 388 -3.20 -16.98 -3.21
C PRO A 388 -2.23 -15.80 -3.40
N LEU A 389 -2.47 -14.67 -2.71
CA LEU A 389 -1.62 -13.48 -2.80
C LEU A 389 -0.34 -13.62 -1.97
N HIS A 390 -0.42 -14.26 -0.79
CA HIS A 390 0.75 -14.48 0.06
C HIS A 390 1.82 -15.36 -0.59
N HIS A 391 1.45 -16.19 -1.57
CA HIS A 391 2.39 -16.95 -2.39
C HIS A 391 3.16 -16.09 -3.39
N ASP A 392 2.66 -14.89 -3.70
CA ASP A 392 3.33 -13.89 -4.56
C ASP A 392 4.19 -12.90 -3.75
N GLY A 393 4.34 -13.12 -2.46
CA GLY A 393 5.05 -12.19 -1.59
C GLY A 393 4.28 -10.89 -1.33
N ALA A 394 2.96 -10.92 -1.44
CA ALA A 394 2.09 -9.76 -1.33
C ALA A 394 0.83 -10.08 -0.50
N GLY A 395 0.04 -9.06 -0.19
CA GLY A 395 -1.27 -9.21 0.45
C GLY A 395 -2.39 -8.53 -0.33
N LEU A 396 -3.53 -8.34 0.31
CA LEU A 396 -4.72 -7.78 -0.34
C LEU A 396 -4.53 -6.30 -0.72
N HIS A 397 -3.85 -5.52 0.12
CA HIS A 397 -3.56 -4.11 -0.15
C HIS A 397 -2.68 -3.93 -1.38
N CYS A 398 -1.64 -4.77 -1.54
CA CYS A 398 -0.77 -4.75 -2.71
C CYS A 398 -1.55 -4.93 -4.02
N HIS A 399 -2.64 -5.70 -4.01
CA HIS A 399 -3.52 -5.96 -5.15
C HIS A 399 -4.73 -5.01 -5.22
N SER A 400 -4.69 -3.91 -4.50
CA SER A 400 -5.76 -2.90 -4.46
C SER A 400 -5.23 -1.48 -4.62
N ARG A 401 -6.13 -0.52 -4.87
CA ARG A 401 -5.83 0.91 -4.84
C ARG A 401 -7.07 1.69 -4.45
N ASN A 402 -6.90 2.71 -3.64
CA ASN A 402 -7.96 3.61 -3.22
C ASN A 402 -8.12 4.76 -4.23
N GLN A 403 -9.35 5.06 -4.62
CA GLN A 403 -9.71 6.25 -5.38
C GLN A 403 -10.65 7.10 -4.54
N PRO A 404 -10.21 8.26 -4.04
CA PRO A 404 -11.03 9.14 -3.21
C PRO A 404 -12.23 9.68 -3.97
N LYS A 405 -13.24 10.11 -3.17
CA LYS A 405 -14.46 10.73 -3.67
C LYS A 405 -14.29 12.20 -3.99
#